data_ecfd7adcfa17cd5c023da48cfeeb7fdb
#
_entry.id   ecfd7adcfa17cd5c023da48cfeeb7fdb
#
_cell.length_a   1.000
_cell.length_b   1.000
_cell.length_c   1.000
_cell.angle_alpha   90.00
_cell.angle_beta   90.00
_cell.angle_gamma   90.00
#
_symmetry.space_group_name_H-M   'P 1'
#
loop_
_entity.id
_entity.type
_entity.pdbx_description
1 polymer ?
#
loop_
_entity_poly.entity_id
_entity_poly.type
_entity_poly.pdbx_seq_one_letter_code
_entity_poly.pdbx_strand_id
1 'polypeptide(L)'
;MTKKNFDEKNGPKSTVSKVVKGSSPSKIRDKFFKIKVYIGIAISLLVVAILASLFLFSPNAKKESNEAISSVAKKENTSKEAIDTSKASENEKKKEEEIQKLKEQLTSLDSKVSESEKVVDKLKEETAVPKLDIEALRNNDLSSLKGTWRTPSGNEYVINESGEIYITSFRDGQKFEYTVELDNSYTHLKNRSSDSKFKEIESLSAHTKGSIAGGFVVVAVPSGVVMQPSDDGKLTDKSNHDEERLFAGQQYEAMLLKPEDVYYRVKPDTSKLEEEEKNLAQLQAEREAIKTSLESKEKKNTN
;
A
#
# COMPACT_ATOMS: atom_id res chain seq x y z
N MET A 1 5.14 -64.76 45.37
CA MET A 1 5.86 -64.92 44.10
C MET A 1 4.86 -65.14 43.01
N THR A 2 4.57 -64.16 42.21
CA THR A 2 3.88 -64.34 40.92
C THR A 2 4.22 -63.15 40.03
N LYS A 3 5.09 -63.34 39.06
CA LYS A 3 5.48 -62.41 38.03
C LYS A 3 4.33 -62.26 37.04
N LYS A 4 3.79 -61.07 36.83
CA LYS A 4 2.91 -60.73 35.68
C LYS A 4 3.76 -60.15 34.59
N ASN A 5 3.87 -60.86 33.47
CA ASN A 5 4.38 -60.35 32.20
C ASN A 5 3.42 -59.32 31.68
N PHE A 6 3.94 -58.14 31.27
CA PHE A 6 3.21 -57.09 30.54
C PHE A 6 3.55 -57.27 29.07
N ASP A 7 2.55 -57.63 28.28
CA ASP A 7 2.66 -57.72 26.82
C ASP A 7 2.70 -56.29 26.18
N GLU A 8 3.80 -56.07 25.50
CA GLU A 8 4.07 -54.95 24.62
C GLU A 8 3.44 -55.24 23.27
N LYS A 9 2.36 -54.56 22.88
CA LYS A 9 1.94 -54.39 21.47
C LYS A 9 0.76 -53.42 21.37
N ASN A 10 1.03 -52.28 20.77
CA ASN A 10 0.28 -51.54 19.74
C ASN A 10 0.45 -50.02 19.92
N GLY A 11 1.54 -49.49 19.37
CA GLY A 11 1.66 -48.05 19.08
C GLY A 11 0.97 -47.74 17.73
N PRO A 12 0.32 -46.61 17.59
CA PRO A 12 -0.34 -46.23 16.34
C PRO A 12 0.70 -45.90 15.24
N LYS A 13 0.47 -46.49 14.05
CA LYS A 13 1.25 -46.27 12.83
C LYS A 13 1.18 -44.82 12.43
N SER A 14 2.31 -44.12 12.39
CA SER A 14 2.43 -42.78 11.80
C SER A 14 2.21 -42.86 10.31
N THR A 15 1.19 -42.16 9.84
CA THR A 15 0.91 -41.97 8.41
C THR A 15 1.90 -40.92 7.89
N VAL A 16 2.86 -41.37 7.11
CA VAL A 16 3.80 -40.48 6.40
C VAL A 16 3.03 -39.71 5.31
N SER A 17 2.82 -38.43 5.52
CA SER A 17 2.25 -37.53 4.51
C SER A 17 3.25 -37.33 3.39
N LYS A 18 2.83 -37.60 2.15
CA LYS A 18 3.58 -37.35 0.93
C LYS A 18 3.90 -35.86 0.79
N VAL A 19 5.19 -35.55 0.75
CA VAL A 19 5.69 -34.22 0.37
C VAL A 19 5.33 -33.97 -1.09
N VAL A 20 4.39 -33.05 -1.31
CA VAL A 20 4.12 -32.47 -2.64
C VAL A 20 5.23 -31.47 -2.92
N LYS A 21 6.08 -31.75 -3.91
CA LYS A 21 7.07 -30.79 -4.43
C LYS A 21 6.33 -29.60 -5.07
N GLY A 22 6.17 -28.54 -4.32
CA GLY A 22 5.70 -27.25 -4.82
C GLY A 22 6.73 -26.61 -5.75
N SER A 23 6.30 -26.21 -6.91
CA SER A 23 7.09 -25.45 -7.87
C SER A 23 7.55 -24.12 -7.28
N SER A 24 8.84 -23.82 -7.44
CA SER A 24 9.51 -22.60 -6.95
C SER A 24 8.80 -21.30 -7.36
N PRO A 25 8.50 -20.38 -6.44
CA PRO A 25 7.79 -19.11 -6.73
C PRO A 25 8.61 -18.08 -7.51
N SER A 26 9.89 -18.32 -7.76
CA SER A 26 10.79 -17.37 -8.41
C SER A 26 10.45 -17.08 -9.88
N LYS A 27 9.98 -18.08 -10.65
CA LYS A 27 9.70 -17.93 -12.08
C LYS A 27 8.45 -17.10 -12.41
N ILE A 28 7.52 -16.99 -11.47
CA ILE A 28 6.30 -16.18 -11.67
C ILE A 28 6.58 -14.71 -11.41
N ARG A 29 7.40 -14.37 -10.42
CA ARG A 29 7.81 -12.99 -10.10
C ARG A 29 8.55 -12.33 -11.26
N ASP A 30 9.46 -13.04 -11.95
CA ASP A 30 10.25 -12.49 -13.04
C ASP A 30 9.42 -12.17 -14.29
N LYS A 31 8.34 -12.91 -14.56
CA LYS A 31 7.43 -12.61 -15.69
C LYS A 31 6.61 -11.33 -15.42
N PHE A 32 6.10 -11.16 -14.22
CA PHE A 32 5.34 -9.95 -13.84
C PHE A 32 6.22 -8.70 -13.79
N PHE A 33 7.48 -8.84 -13.37
CA PHE A 33 8.42 -7.72 -13.35
C PHE A 33 8.75 -7.22 -14.78
N LYS A 34 8.98 -8.12 -15.73
CA LYS A 34 9.25 -7.76 -17.14
C LYS A 34 8.07 -7.06 -17.81
N ILE A 35 6.84 -7.50 -17.57
CA ILE A 35 5.63 -6.88 -18.13
C ILE A 35 5.47 -5.45 -17.60
N LYS A 36 5.73 -5.19 -16.31
CA LYS A 36 5.62 -3.86 -15.71
C LYS A 36 6.64 -2.87 -16.25
N VAL A 37 7.87 -3.31 -16.51
CA VAL A 37 8.92 -2.48 -17.13
C VAL A 37 8.54 -2.04 -18.54
N TYR A 38 7.93 -2.92 -19.34
CA TYR A 38 7.49 -2.57 -20.71
C TYR A 38 6.31 -1.58 -20.72
N ILE A 39 5.40 -1.66 -19.75
CA ILE A 39 4.27 -0.71 -19.62
C ILE A 39 4.79 0.68 -19.21
N GLY A 40 5.71 0.77 -18.25
CA GLY A 40 6.33 2.02 -17.84
C GLY A 40 7.10 2.73 -18.96
N ILE A 41 7.85 1.97 -19.78
CA ILE A 41 8.59 2.50 -20.92
C ILE A 41 7.63 2.99 -22.03
N ALA A 42 6.52 2.29 -22.27
CA ALA A 42 5.53 2.69 -23.27
C ALA A 42 4.84 4.01 -22.89
N ILE A 43 4.53 4.22 -21.62
CA ILE A 43 3.92 5.47 -21.13
C ILE A 43 4.91 6.64 -21.22
N SER A 44 6.19 6.44 -20.84
CA SER A 44 7.20 7.50 -20.93
C SER A 44 7.50 7.93 -22.36
N LEU A 45 7.50 7.00 -23.33
CA LEU A 45 7.68 7.32 -24.74
C LEU A 45 6.49 8.11 -25.32
N LEU A 46 5.28 7.87 -24.85
CA LEU A 46 4.08 8.57 -25.29
C LEU A 46 4.08 10.02 -24.79
N VAL A 47 4.53 10.27 -23.58
CA VAL A 47 4.68 11.62 -23.00
C VAL A 47 5.76 12.43 -23.74
N VAL A 48 6.90 11.80 -24.06
CA VAL A 48 7.97 12.44 -24.84
C VAL A 48 7.50 12.79 -26.27
N ALA A 49 6.70 11.93 -26.90
CA ALA A 49 6.14 12.20 -28.24
C ALA A 49 5.15 13.38 -28.23
N ILE A 50 4.35 13.53 -27.18
CA ILE A 50 3.42 14.66 -27.04
C ILE A 50 4.18 15.98 -26.79
N LEU A 51 5.22 15.96 -25.96
CA LEU A 51 6.05 17.15 -25.70
C LEU A 51 6.86 17.56 -26.95
N ALA A 52 7.37 16.59 -27.71
CA ALA A 52 8.07 16.88 -28.97
C ALA A 52 7.16 17.47 -30.05
N SER A 53 5.88 17.06 -30.10
CA SER A 53 4.92 17.62 -31.06
C SER A 53 4.55 19.06 -30.74
N LEU A 54 4.57 19.47 -29.46
CA LEU A 54 4.33 20.85 -29.05
C LEU A 54 5.50 21.79 -29.40
N PHE A 55 6.73 21.26 -29.45
CA PHE A 55 7.92 22.05 -29.83
C PHE A 55 8.10 22.21 -31.36
N LEU A 56 7.56 21.31 -32.15
CA LEU A 56 7.70 21.36 -33.64
C LEU A 56 6.71 22.28 -34.33
N PHE A 57 5.70 22.80 -33.62
CA PHE A 57 4.71 23.75 -34.15
C PHE A 57 4.85 25.16 -33.59
N SER A 58 6.07 25.63 -33.29
CA SER A 58 6.32 27.04 -32.98
C SER A 58 6.63 27.81 -34.28
N PRO A 59 5.75 28.66 -34.77
CA PRO A 59 6.03 29.46 -35.97
C PRO A 59 6.80 30.70 -35.58
N ASN A 60 8.11 30.63 -35.44
CA ASN A 60 8.99 31.80 -35.47
C ASN A 60 10.45 31.40 -35.70
N ALA A 61 10.82 31.34 -36.98
CA ALA A 61 12.18 31.57 -37.38
C ALA A 61 12.15 32.48 -38.59
N LYS A 62 12.25 33.81 -38.34
CA LYS A 62 12.65 34.79 -39.36
C LYS A 62 14.03 34.38 -39.86
N LYS A 63 14.16 34.22 -41.16
CA LYS A 63 15.42 34.33 -41.89
C LYS A 63 15.31 35.39 -42.95
N GLU A 64 15.99 36.49 -42.69
CA GLU A 64 16.32 37.51 -43.68
C GLU A 64 17.24 36.89 -44.72
N SER A 65 16.98 37.17 -45.98
CA SER A 65 18.02 37.42 -46.98
C SER A 65 17.47 38.30 -48.08
N ASN A 66 18.20 39.36 -48.29
CA ASN A 66 18.03 40.42 -49.27
C ASN A 66 18.25 39.94 -50.70
N GLU A 67 17.76 40.74 -51.56
CA GLU A 67 18.16 41.21 -52.93
C GLU A 67 17.11 40.89 -53.98
N ALA A 68 16.69 41.74 -54.78
CA ALA A 68 16.89 43.03 -55.30
C ALA A 68 16.17 43.10 -56.66
N ILE A 69 15.51 44.22 -56.90
CA ILE A 69 15.38 44.91 -58.18
C ILE A 69 14.30 44.49 -59.20
N SER A 70 13.44 45.41 -59.40
CA SER A 70 13.05 46.12 -60.66
C SER A 70 11.70 45.79 -61.30
N SER A 71 10.90 46.77 -61.17
CA SER A 71 10.12 47.48 -62.16
C SER A 71 8.83 46.93 -62.78
N VAL A 72 7.88 47.82 -62.72
CA VAL A 72 6.91 48.29 -63.69
C VAL A 72 5.47 47.76 -63.58
N ALA A 73 4.69 48.68 -63.05
CA ALA A 73 3.42 49.25 -63.55
C ALA A 73 2.14 48.44 -63.65
N LYS A 74 1.19 48.91 -62.82
CA LYS A 74 -0.15 49.30 -63.22
C LYS A 74 -1.22 48.29 -63.55
N LYS A 75 -2.20 48.32 -62.76
CA LYS A 75 -3.66 48.05 -62.85
C LYS A 75 -4.09 46.85 -62.05
N GLU A 76 -5.06 46.81 -61.27
CA GLU A 76 -6.28 47.59 -61.00
C GLU A 76 -6.90 47.03 -59.67
N ASN A 77 -7.41 47.91 -58.89
CA ASN A 77 -8.30 47.68 -57.78
C ASN A 77 -9.43 46.71 -58.16
N THR A 78 -9.59 45.58 -57.50
CA THR A 78 -10.89 44.96 -57.13
C THR A 78 -10.76 43.52 -56.52
N SER A 79 -9.67 43.15 -55.84
CA SER A 79 -9.59 41.79 -55.25
C SER A 79 -9.00 41.72 -53.83
N LYS A 80 -9.00 42.84 -53.08
CA LYS A 80 -8.45 42.85 -51.72
C LYS A 80 -9.47 42.51 -50.64
N GLU A 81 -10.76 42.69 -50.82
CA GLU A 81 -11.78 42.42 -49.80
C GLU A 81 -12.18 40.91 -49.71
N ALA A 82 -12.11 40.17 -50.82
CA ALA A 82 -12.48 38.73 -50.81
C ALA A 82 -11.39 37.80 -50.28
N ILE A 83 -10.13 38.24 -50.25
CA ILE A 83 -8.99 37.45 -49.76
C ILE A 83 -8.84 37.59 -48.22
N ASP A 84 -9.24 38.74 -47.66
CA ASP A 84 -9.14 39.01 -46.23
C ASP A 84 -10.25 38.30 -45.44
N THR A 85 -11.46 38.19 -45.97
CA THR A 85 -12.59 37.46 -45.40
C THR A 85 -12.38 35.96 -45.40
N SER A 86 -11.70 35.38 -46.42
CA SER A 86 -11.44 33.93 -46.43
C SER A 86 -10.32 33.52 -45.47
N LYS A 87 -9.32 34.38 -45.26
CA LYS A 87 -8.24 34.11 -44.26
C LYS A 87 -8.73 34.29 -42.83
N ALA A 88 -9.65 35.23 -42.58
CA ALA A 88 -10.27 35.43 -41.27
C ALA A 88 -11.12 34.17 -40.87
N SER A 89 -11.96 33.69 -41.79
CA SER A 89 -12.79 32.50 -41.57
C SER A 89 -11.97 31.21 -41.38
N GLU A 90 -10.84 31.06 -42.07
CA GLU A 90 -9.95 29.89 -41.88
C GLU A 90 -9.21 29.96 -40.54
N ASN A 91 -8.85 31.13 -40.06
CA ASN A 91 -8.23 31.34 -38.76
C ASN A 91 -9.18 31.05 -37.58
N GLU A 92 -10.46 31.45 -37.75
CA GLU A 92 -11.49 31.17 -36.75
C GLU A 92 -11.75 29.63 -36.62
N LYS A 93 -11.90 28.95 -37.74
CA LYS A 93 -12.03 27.46 -37.72
C LYS A 93 -10.85 26.75 -37.04
N LYS A 94 -9.63 27.16 -37.31
CA LYS A 94 -8.44 26.59 -36.65
C LYS A 94 -8.45 26.83 -35.16
N LYS A 95 -8.89 28.00 -34.67
CA LYS A 95 -9.02 28.29 -33.25
C LYS A 95 -10.09 27.43 -32.58
N GLU A 96 -11.24 27.25 -33.22
CA GLU A 96 -12.32 26.42 -32.72
C GLU A 96 -11.88 24.93 -32.63
N GLU A 97 -11.19 24.44 -33.65
CA GLU A 97 -10.63 23.05 -33.62
C GLU A 97 -9.61 22.87 -32.50
N GLU A 98 -8.75 23.87 -32.22
CA GLU A 98 -7.81 23.82 -31.11
C GLU A 98 -8.52 23.84 -29.75
N ILE A 99 -9.54 24.67 -29.56
CA ILE A 99 -10.37 24.70 -28.35
C ILE A 99 -11.07 23.36 -28.15
N GLN A 100 -11.67 22.79 -29.19
CA GLN A 100 -12.33 21.49 -29.14
C GLN A 100 -11.35 20.39 -28.73
N LYS A 101 -10.15 20.37 -29.31
CA LYS A 101 -9.10 19.41 -28.96
C LYS A 101 -8.66 19.52 -27.50
N LEU A 102 -8.52 20.73 -26.97
CA LEU A 102 -8.19 20.95 -25.55
C LEU A 102 -9.32 20.46 -24.64
N LYS A 103 -10.60 20.65 -25.00
CA LYS A 103 -11.75 20.11 -24.25
C LYS A 103 -11.75 18.59 -24.22
N GLU A 104 -11.47 17.94 -25.33
CA GLU A 104 -11.35 16.48 -25.41
C GLU A 104 -10.18 15.96 -24.55
N GLN A 105 -9.03 16.65 -24.59
CA GLN A 105 -7.89 16.32 -23.73
C GLN A 105 -8.23 16.49 -22.25
N LEU A 106 -8.91 17.57 -21.89
CA LEU A 106 -9.33 17.82 -20.51
C LEU A 106 -10.29 16.73 -20.02
N THR A 107 -11.28 16.35 -20.82
CA THR A 107 -12.21 15.25 -20.49
C THR A 107 -11.48 13.92 -20.31
N SER A 108 -10.49 13.62 -21.17
CA SER A 108 -9.67 12.41 -21.03
C SER A 108 -8.83 12.43 -19.75
N LEU A 109 -8.25 13.60 -19.42
CA LEU A 109 -7.48 13.75 -18.17
C LEU A 109 -8.36 13.69 -16.93
N ASP A 110 -9.56 14.27 -16.95
CA ASP A 110 -10.53 14.15 -15.85
C ASP A 110 -10.84 12.69 -15.53
N SER A 111 -11.01 11.86 -16.56
CA SER A 111 -11.25 10.43 -16.40
C SER A 111 -10.05 9.71 -15.77
N LYS A 112 -8.82 10.02 -16.25
CA LYS A 112 -7.59 9.42 -15.71
C LYS A 112 -7.32 9.85 -14.28
N VAL A 113 -7.53 11.12 -13.94
CA VAL A 113 -7.41 11.62 -12.56
C VAL A 113 -8.37 10.88 -11.65
N SER A 114 -9.64 10.76 -12.04
CA SER A 114 -10.65 10.04 -11.24
C SER A 114 -10.34 8.56 -11.05
N GLU A 115 -9.74 7.90 -12.06
CA GLU A 115 -9.31 6.50 -11.94
C GLU A 115 -8.11 6.37 -11.01
N SER A 116 -7.09 7.23 -11.15
CA SER A 116 -5.90 7.25 -10.30
C SER A 116 -6.26 7.59 -8.84
N GLU A 117 -7.19 8.53 -8.59
CA GLU A 117 -7.70 8.83 -7.24
C GLU A 117 -8.29 7.58 -6.57
N LYS A 118 -9.10 6.80 -7.29
CA LYS A 118 -9.66 5.54 -6.76
C LYS A 118 -8.58 4.51 -6.44
N VAL A 119 -7.52 4.44 -7.26
CA VAL A 119 -6.39 3.54 -7.02
C VAL A 119 -5.62 3.98 -5.78
N VAL A 120 -5.35 5.28 -5.63
CA VAL A 120 -4.69 5.86 -4.46
C VAL A 120 -5.49 5.59 -3.20
N ASP A 121 -6.81 5.83 -3.21
CA ASP A 121 -7.67 5.59 -2.06
C ASP A 121 -7.67 4.12 -1.64
N LYS A 122 -7.75 3.20 -2.61
CA LYS A 122 -7.66 1.77 -2.36
C LYS A 122 -6.30 1.37 -1.77
N LEU A 123 -5.20 1.90 -2.30
CA LEU A 123 -3.86 1.61 -1.79
C LEU A 123 -3.68 2.19 -0.37
N LYS A 124 -4.25 3.35 -0.06
CA LYS A 124 -4.28 3.91 1.29
C LYS A 124 -5.02 3.00 2.26
N GLU A 125 -6.17 2.47 1.87
CA GLU A 125 -6.92 1.51 2.68
C GLU A 125 -6.15 0.20 2.90
N GLU A 126 -5.53 -0.34 1.84
CA GLU A 126 -4.72 -1.56 1.91
C GLU A 126 -3.44 -1.41 2.75
N THR A 127 -2.86 -0.21 2.80
CA THR A 127 -1.64 0.10 3.56
C THR A 127 -1.91 0.76 4.91
N ALA A 128 -3.16 1.03 5.23
CA ALA A 128 -3.54 1.57 6.52
C ALA A 128 -3.18 0.60 7.66
N VAL A 129 -2.41 1.07 8.61
CA VAL A 129 -2.06 0.33 9.82
C VAL A 129 -2.96 0.84 10.94
N PRO A 130 -3.89 0.01 11.44
CA PRO A 130 -4.70 0.43 12.58
C PRO A 130 -3.80 0.58 13.81
N LYS A 131 -4.00 1.65 14.57
CA LYS A 131 -3.34 1.82 15.87
C LYS A 131 -3.98 0.90 16.89
N LEU A 132 -3.17 0.31 17.81
CA LEU A 132 -3.71 -0.51 18.89
C LEU A 132 -4.72 0.27 19.74
N ASP A 133 -5.91 -0.30 19.84
CA ASP A 133 -7.01 0.22 20.68
C ASP A 133 -7.30 -0.78 21.81
N ILE A 134 -6.75 -0.49 22.99
CA ILE A 134 -6.86 -1.36 24.16
C ILE A 134 -8.31 -1.46 24.65
N GLU A 135 -9.08 -0.39 24.52
CA GLU A 135 -10.48 -0.41 24.94
C GLU A 135 -11.36 -1.25 24.00
N ALA A 136 -11.11 -1.14 22.68
CA ALA A 136 -11.73 -2.02 21.70
C ALA A 136 -11.41 -3.50 21.96
N LEU A 137 -10.12 -3.81 22.25
CA LEU A 137 -9.70 -5.18 22.56
C LEU A 137 -10.40 -5.73 23.81
N ARG A 138 -10.62 -4.91 24.84
CA ARG A 138 -11.40 -5.29 26.04
C ARG A 138 -12.83 -5.66 25.70
N ASN A 139 -13.39 -5.04 24.69
CA ASN A 139 -14.73 -5.31 24.20
C ASN A 139 -14.78 -6.41 23.11
N ASN A 140 -13.68 -7.15 22.94
CA ASN A 140 -13.50 -8.19 21.93
C ASN A 140 -13.59 -7.69 20.48
N ASP A 141 -13.32 -6.41 20.24
CA ASP A 141 -13.06 -5.88 18.91
C ASP A 141 -11.57 -5.98 18.63
N LEU A 142 -11.20 -6.98 17.82
CA LEU A 142 -9.82 -7.33 17.53
C LEU A 142 -9.28 -6.63 16.27
N SER A 143 -10.05 -5.75 15.65
CA SER A 143 -9.73 -5.07 14.39
C SER A 143 -8.41 -4.29 14.45
N SER A 144 -8.08 -3.71 15.62
CA SER A 144 -6.83 -2.97 15.83
C SER A 144 -5.57 -3.84 15.83
N LEU A 145 -5.71 -5.17 15.95
CA LEU A 145 -4.58 -6.12 15.84
C LEU A 145 -4.27 -6.51 14.39
N LYS A 146 -5.16 -6.24 13.45
CA LYS A 146 -4.97 -6.61 12.04
C LYS A 146 -3.59 -6.22 11.52
N GLY A 147 -2.95 -7.13 10.82
CA GLY A 147 -1.66 -6.91 10.18
C GLY A 147 -0.64 -8.00 10.46
N THR A 148 0.58 -7.75 10.04
CA THR A 148 1.72 -8.64 10.22
C THR A 148 2.56 -8.16 11.40
N TRP A 149 2.90 -9.09 12.28
CA TRP A 149 3.73 -8.86 13.44
C TRP A 149 4.90 -9.82 13.41
N ARG A 150 6.12 -9.34 13.64
CA ARG A 150 7.32 -10.16 13.49
C ARG A 150 8.29 -9.93 14.64
N THR A 151 8.90 -11.03 15.12
CA THR A 151 10.01 -10.96 16.07
C THR A 151 11.32 -10.65 15.35
N PRO A 152 12.33 -10.11 16.04
CA PRO A 152 13.70 -10.01 15.50
C PRO A 152 14.27 -11.37 15.04
N SER A 153 13.86 -12.48 15.66
CA SER A 153 14.26 -13.84 15.31
C SER A 153 13.55 -14.41 14.07
N GLY A 154 12.56 -13.68 13.51
CA GLY A 154 11.84 -14.05 12.28
C GLY A 154 10.55 -14.83 12.48
N ASN A 155 10.12 -15.10 13.72
CA ASN A 155 8.78 -15.63 13.97
C ASN A 155 7.74 -14.59 13.57
N GLU A 156 6.59 -15.03 13.03
CA GLU A 156 5.61 -14.11 12.43
C GLU A 156 4.18 -14.51 12.82
N TYR A 157 3.37 -13.49 13.08
CA TYR A 157 1.93 -13.55 13.21
C TYR A 157 1.29 -12.70 12.09
N VAL A 158 0.37 -13.30 11.33
CA VAL A 158 -0.51 -12.56 10.43
C VAL A 158 -1.91 -12.65 11.04
N ILE A 159 -2.40 -11.49 11.51
CA ILE A 159 -3.68 -11.38 12.24
C ILE A 159 -4.70 -10.74 11.31
N ASN A 160 -5.86 -11.37 11.14
CA ASN A 160 -6.99 -10.81 10.43
C ASN A 160 -7.95 -10.03 11.36
N GLU A 161 -8.96 -9.39 10.80
CA GLU A 161 -9.92 -8.57 11.54
C GLU A 161 -10.76 -9.36 12.56
N SER A 162 -10.93 -10.66 12.36
CA SER A 162 -11.66 -11.54 13.28
C SER A 162 -10.81 -12.08 14.43
N GLY A 163 -9.51 -11.75 14.47
CA GLY A 163 -8.57 -12.25 15.48
C GLY A 163 -8.01 -13.64 15.17
N GLU A 164 -8.22 -14.18 13.98
CA GLU A 164 -7.53 -15.39 13.55
C GLU A 164 -6.07 -15.05 13.22
N ILE A 165 -5.14 -15.81 13.81
CA ILE A 165 -3.70 -15.64 13.61
C ILE A 165 -3.17 -16.83 12.79
N TYR A 166 -2.54 -16.54 11.66
CA TYR A 166 -1.64 -17.46 11.00
C TYR A 166 -0.23 -17.29 11.57
N ILE A 167 0.29 -18.33 12.18
CA ILE A 167 1.58 -18.33 12.88
C ILE A 167 2.63 -19.02 12.01
N THR A 168 3.76 -18.33 11.81
CA THR A 168 5.00 -18.95 11.33
C THR A 168 6.03 -18.87 12.45
N SER A 169 6.57 -20.02 12.88
CA SER A 169 7.61 -20.07 13.88
C SER A 169 8.77 -20.98 13.47
N PHE A 170 9.96 -20.67 13.97
CA PHE A 170 11.17 -21.44 13.70
C PHE A 170 11.71 -22.00 15.00
N ARG A 171 11.97 -23.32 15.04
CA ARG A 171 12.61 -24.02 16.16
C ARG A 171 13.63 -25.01 15.60
N ASP A 172 14.85 -24.93 16.07
CA ASP A 172 15.96 -25.80 15.65
C ASP A 172 16.12 -25.86 14.11
N GLY A 173 15.91 -24.70 13.43
CA GLY A 173 15.99 -24.57 11.97
C GLY A 173 14.79 -25.14 11.22
N GLN A 174 13.78 -25.67 11.90
CA GLN A 174 12.53 -26.14 11.28
C GLN A 174 11.45 -25.08 11.34
N LYS A 175 10.71 -24.96 10.25
CA LYS A 175 9.56 -24.07 10.13
C LYS A 175 8.29 -24.79 10.56
N PHE A 176 7.51 -24.15 11.42
CA PHE A 176 6.19 -24.61 11.87
C PHE A 176 5.15 -23.55 11.46
N GLU A 177 4.02 -24.01 10.92
CA GLU A 177 2.91 -23.17 10.50
C GLU A 177 1.62 -23.75 11.05
N TYR A 178 0.83 -22.91 11.73
CA TYR A 178 -0.47 -23.29 12.28
C TYR A 178 -1.33 -22.05 12.51
N THR A 179 -2.63 -22.27 12.71
CA THR A 179 -3.61 -21.19 12.93
C THR A 179 -4.20 -21.31 14.33
N VAL A 180 -4.36 -20.15 14.97
CA VAL A 180 -5.07 -20.01 16.26
C VAL A 180 -6.08 -18.87 16.16
N GLU A 181 -7.03 -18.85 17.09
CA GLU A 181 -8.00 -17.76 17.26
C GLU A 181 -7.67 -17.00 18.55
N LEU A 182 -7.80 -15.66 18.49
CA LEU A 182 -7.73 -14.80 19.65
C LEU A 182 -9.14 -14.53 20.18
N ASP A 183 -9.28 -14.50 21.50
CA ASP A 183 -10.43 -13.92 22.15
C ASP A 183 -10.05 -13.32 23.52
N ASN A 184 -10.96 -12.51 24.09
CA ASN A 184 -10.82 -11.94 25.41
C ASN A 184 -11.61 -12.72 26.47
N SER A 185 -12.14 -13.90 26.15
CA SER A 185 -13.02 -14.68 27.03
C SER A 185 -12.32 -15.32 28.23
N TYR A 186 -10.98 -15.47 28.14
CA TYR A 186 -10.20 -16.13 29.18
C TYR A 186 -9.92 -15.19 30.36
N THR A 187 -10.62 -15.43 31.44
CA THR A 187 -10.78 -14.51 32.56
C THR A 187 -9.59 -14.41 33.53
N HIS A 188 -8.51 -15.18 33.38
CA HIS A 188 -7.37 -15.09 34.30
C HIS A 188 -6.74 -13.71 34.40
N LEU A 189 -6.87 -12.90 33.36
CA LEU A 189 -6.32 -11.56 33.30
C LEU A 189 -7.39 -10.47 33.39
N LYS A 190 -8.69 -10.79 33.21
CA LYS A 190 -9.79 -9.84 33.48
C LYS A 190 -9.78 -9.32 34.92
N ASN A 191 -9.38 -10.16 35.88
CA ASN A 191 -9.22 -9.73 37.27
C ASN A 191 -7.98 -8.85 37.49
N ARG A 192 -7.00 -8.86 36.57
CA ARG A 192 -5.82 -7.99 36.60
C ARG A 192 -6.03 -6.69 35.84
N SER A 193 -6.96 -6.64 34.87
CA SER A 193 -7.26 -5.38 34.14
C SER A 193 -7.90 -4.33 35.05
N SER A 194 -8.47 -4.70 36.19
CA SER A 194 -8.89 -3.75 37.25
C SER A 194 -7.70 -3.22 38.07
N ASP A 195 -6.53 -3.87 38.00
CA ASP A 195 -5.32 -3.37 38.62
C ASP A 195 -4.75 -2.24 37.73
N SER A 196 -4.43 -1.10 38.35
CA SER A 196 -3.85 0.05 37.67
C SER A 196 -2.60 -0.30 36.82
N LYS A 197 -1.88 -1.34 37.19
CA LYS A 197 -0.69 -1.85 36.49
C LYS A 197 -0.97 -2.34 35.07
N PHE A 198 -2.18 -2.83 34.79
CA PHE A 198 -2.55 -3.42 33.51
C PHE A 198 -3.57 -2.59 32.72
N LYS A 199 -3.83 -1.36 33.15
CA LYS A 199 -4.83 -0.49 32.55
C LYS A 199 -4.52 -0.12 31.11
N GLU A 200 -3.24 -0.06 30.73
CA GLU A 200 -2.77 0.41 29.43
C GLU A 200 -2.44 -0.72 28.45
N ILE A 201 -2.65 -1.98 28.86
CA ILE A 201 -2.40 -3.17 28.04
C ILE A 201 -3.63 -4.07 28.03
N GLU A 202 -3.70 -5.00 27.09
CA GLU A 202 -4.74 -6.03 27.06
C GLU A 202 -4.15 -7.41 26.79
N SER A 203 -4.69 -8.41 27.47
CA SER A 203 -4.27 -9.80 27.38
C SER A 203 -5.38 -10.63 26.76
N LEU A 204 -5.04 -11.30 25.67
CA LEU A 204 -5.92 -12.11 24.87
C LEU A 204 -5.54 -13.58 24.96
N SER A 205 -6.51 -14.46 24.93
CA SER A 205 -6.30 -15.89 24.80
C SER A 205 -6.09 -16.27 23.35
N ALA A 206 -5.03 -17.04 23.09
CA ALA A 206 -4.79 -17.66 21.79
C ALA A 206 -4.99 -19.17 21.91
N HIS A 207 -5.88 -19.75 21.12
CA HIS A 207 -6.17 -21.18 21.15
C HIS A 207 -6.42 -21.75 19.76
N THR A 208 -6.23 -23.05 19.62
CA THR A 208 -6.59 -23.72 18.36
C THR A 208 -8.10 -23.67 18.16
N LYS A 209 -8.53 -23.36 16.96
CA LYS A 209 -9.95 -23.27 16.59
C LYS A 209 -10.75 -24.48 17.06
N GLY A 210 -11.80 -24.22 17.83
CA GLY A 210 -12.66 -25.25 18.40
C GLY A 210 -12.04 -26.05 19.56
N SER A 211 -10.90 -25.60 20.12
CA SER A 211 -10.27 -26.21 21.27
C SER A 211 -9.90 -25.15 22.31
N ILE A 212 -10.19 -25.45 23.58
CA ILE A 212 -9.76 -24.62 24.73
C ILE A 212 -8.45 -25.12 25.35
N ALA A 213 -7.86 -26.19 24.80
CA ALA A 213 -6.62 -26.76 25.30
C ALA A 213 -5.41 -26.38 24.45
N GLY A 214 -4.24 -26.23 25.07
CA GLY A 214 -2.99 -25.96 24.37
C GLY A 214 -2.80 -24.49 23.96
N GLY A 215 -3.54 -23.56 24.57
CA GLY A 215 -3.45 -22.15 24.28
C GLY A 215 -2.25 -21.44 24.94
N PHE A 216 -2.06 -20.18 24.54
CA PHE A 216 -1.13 -19.24 25.15
C PHE A 216 -1.77 -17.86 25.24
N VAL A 217 -1.09 -16.93 25.89
CA VAL A 217 -1.56 -15.56 26.03
C VAL A 217 -0.82 -14.66 25.08
N VAL A 218 -1.53 -13.74 24.43
CA VAL A 218 -0.97 -12.63 23.67
C VAL A 218 -1.30 -11.34 24.41
N VAL A 219 -0.28 -10.56 24.77
CA VAL A 219 -0.43 -9.26 25.43
C VAL A 219 -0.16 -8.17 24.44
N ALA A 220 -1.17 -7.33 24.20
CA ALA A 220 -1.07 -6.16 23.32
C ALA A 220 -0.60 -4.95 24.14
N VAL A 221 0.49 -4.34 23.70
CA VAL A 221 1.16 -3.22 24.37
C VAL A 221 1.31 -2.06 23.38
N PRO A 222 0.64 -0.93 23.59
CA PRO A 222 0.76 0.26 22.77
C PRO A 222 2.16 0.86 22.81
N SER A 223 2.49 1.68 21.82
CA SER A 223 3.66 2.54 21.81
C SER A 223 3.65 3.47 23.03
N GLY A 224 4.82 3.66 23.64
CA GLY A 224 4.99 4.48 24.85
C GLY A 224 4.67 3.78 26.17
N VAL A 225 4.01 2.62 26.14
CA VAL A 225 3.66 1.84 27.33
C VAL A 225 4.77 0.86 27.68
N VAL A 226 5.14 0.75 28.93
CA VAL A 226 6.15 -0.18 29.46
C VAL A 226 5.46 -1.27 30.27
N MET A 227 5.75 -2.54 29.96
CA MET A 227 5.21 -3.64 30.78
C MET A 227 5.80 -3.59 32.18
N GLN A 228 4.95 -3.88 33.15
CA GLN A 228 5.36 -3.90 34.58
C GLN A 228 6.44 -4.96 34.84
N PRO A 229 7.40 -4.69 35.70
CA PRO A 229 8.40 -5.68 36.06
C PRO A 229 7.78 -6.88 36.78
N SER A 230 8.54 -7.98 36.88
CA SER A 230 8.22 -9.11 37.75
C SER A 230 8.05 -8.66 39.20
N ASP A 231 7.33 -9.45 39.99
CA ASP A 231 7.04 -9.11 41.40
C ASP A 231 8.32 -8.92 42.24
N ASP A 232 9.41 -9.61 41.89
CA ASP A 232 10.72 -9.45 42.53
C ASP A 232 11.59 -8.34 41.91
N GLY A 233 11.10 -7.64 40.87
CA GLY A 233 11.75 -6.55 40.18
C GLY A 233 12.93 -6.94 39.29
N LYS A 234 13.23 -8.24 39.16
CA LYS A 234 14.42 -8.68 38.40
C LYS A 234 14.20 -8.70 36.88
N LEU A 235 12.98 -9.01 36.46
CA LEU A 235 12.61 -9.04 35.05
C LEU A 235 11.91 -7.74 34.70
N THR A 236 12.42 -7.06 33.71
CA THR A 236 11.87 -5.78 33.22
C THR A 236 11.69 -5.82 31.72
N ASP A 237 10.77 -5.02 31.22
CA ASP A 237 10.54 -4.85 29.77
C ASP A 237 11.76 -4.17 29.13
N LYS A 238 12.49 -4.93 28.30
CA LYS A 238 13.66 -4.46 27.55
C LYS A 238 13.36 -4.32 26.04
N SER A 239 12.10 -4.40 25.66
CA SER A 239 11.69 -4.23 24.27
C SER A 239 11.76 -2.78 23.83
N ASN A 240 11.56 -2.51 22.53
CA ASN A 240 11.48 -1.15 22.01
C ASN A 240 10.12 -0.52 22.37
N HIS A 241 10.10 0.41 23.32
CA HIS A 241 8.88 1.05 23.82
C HIS A 241 8.28 2.06 22.83
N ASP A 242 9.04 2.51 21.84
CA ASP A 242 8.55 3.46 20.83
C ASP A 242 7.62 2.83 19.80
N GLU A 243 7.51 1.49 19.81
CA GLU A 243 6.69 0.73 18.88
C GLU A 243 5.56 -0.01 19.59
N GLU A 244 4.48 -0.29 18.86
CA GLU A 244 3.44 -1.23 19.29
C GLU A 244 4.02 -2.64 19.33
N ARG A 245 3.69 -3.41 20.37
CA ARG A 245 4.28 -4.72 20.63
C ARG A 245 3.23 -5.76 20.99
N LEU A 246 3.52 -7.03 20.61
CA LEU A 246 2.81 -8.17 21.16
C LEU A 246 3.82 -9.05 21.89
N PHE A 247 3.50 -9.39 23.13
CA PHE A 247 4.18 -10.42 23.88
C PHE A 247 3.36 -11.71 23.82
N ALA A 248 4.00 -12.85 23.69
CA ALA A 248 3.30 -14.13 23.60
C ALA A 248 3.95 -15.17 24.50
N GLY A 249 3.16 -15.88 25.29
CA GLY A 249 3.67 -16.92 26.18
C GLY A 249 2.63 -17.47 27.12
N GLN A 250 3.09 -18.34 28.04
CA GLN A 250 2.23 -19.00 29.04
C GLN A 250 2.14 -18.20 30.35
N GLN A 251 3.17 -17.41 30.64
CA GLN A 251 3.31 -16.68 31.88
C GLN A 251 3.87 -15.29 31.61
N TYR A 252 3.28 -14.28 32.25
CA TYR A 252 3.66 -12.87 32.09
C TYR A 252 5.16 -12.63 32.31
N GLU A 253 5.72 -13.15 33.40
CA GLU A 253 7.15 -12.95 33.73
C GLU A 253 8.07 -13.61 32.72
N ALA A 254 7.69 -14.78 32.19
CA ALA A 254 8.46 -15.46 31.17
C ALA A 254 8.56 -14.68 29.86
N MET A 255 7.54 -13.87 29.57
CA MET A 255 7.54 -13.01 28.38
C MET A 255 8.56 -11.87 28.46
N LEU A 256 8.97 -11.45 29.65
CA LEU A 256 9.96 -10.39 29.87
C LEU A 256 11.41 -10.91 29.73
N LEU A 257 11.62 -12.24 29.73
CA LEU A 257 12.95 -12.85 29.71
C LEU A 257 13.68 -12.65 28.38
N LYS A 258 12.94 -12.59 27.28
CA LYS A 258 13.48 -12.67 25.92
C LYS A 258 12.95 -11.54 25.05
N PRO A 259 13.59 -10.38 25.06
CA PRO A 259 13.16 -9.27 24.21
C PRO A 259 13.23 -9.60 22.71
N GLU A 260 14.04 -10.59 22.31
CA GLU A 260 14.11 -11.10 20.95
C GLU A 260 12.87 -11.89 20.48
N ASP A 261 12.02 -12.32 21.41
CA ASP A 261 10.76 -13.03 21.11
C ASP A 261 9.54 -12.07 21.12
N VAL A 262 9.76 -10.76 21.28
CA VAL A 262 8.71 -9.75 21.20
C VAL A 262 8.36 -9.46 19.74
N TYR A 263 7.07 -9.46 19.42
CA TYR A 263 6.57 -9.16 18.09
C TYR A 263 6.35 -7.67 17.91
N TYR A 264 6.86 -7.10 16.83
CA TYR A 264 6.64 -5.73 16.40
C TYR A 264 5.80 -5.69 15.15
N ARG A 265 4.97 -4.67 15.01
CA ARG A 265 4.15 -4.51 13.82
C ARG A 265 5.03 -4.25 12.59
N VAL A 266 4.88 -5.07 11.57
CA VAL A 266 5.55 -4.87 10.27
C VAL A 266 4.86 -3.73 9.55
N LYS A 267 5.62 -2.70 9.19
CA LYS A 267 5.10 -1.62 8.35
C LYS A 267 4.81 -2.15 6.96
N PRO A 268 3.64 -1.88 6.39
CA PRO A 268 3.32 -2.29 5.03
C PRO A 268 4.26 -1.63 4.01
N ASP A 269 4.45 -2.28 2.89
CA ASP A 269 5.18 -1.69 1.76
C ASP A 269 4.32 -0.61 1.09
N THR A 270 4.69 0.65 1.25
CA THR A 270 4.01 1.82 0.68
C THR A 270 4.53 2.23 -0.69
N SER A 271 5.50 1.52 -1.26
CA SER A 271 6.16 1.91 -2.52
C SER A 271 5.20 2.08 -3.68
N LYS A 272 4.16 1.25 -3.77
CA LYS A 272 3.11 1.39 -4.79
C LYS A 272 2.21 2.59 -4.56
N LEU A 273 1.90 2.89 -3.31
CA LEU A 273 1.12 4.07 -2.95
C LEU A 273 1.88 5.34 -3.32
N GLU A 274 3.17 5.41 -2.97
CA GLU A 274 4.03 6.55 -3.29
C GLU A 274 4.19 6.76 -4.81
N GLU A 275 4.30 5.66 -5.58
CA GLU A 275 4.36 5.72 -7.05
C GLU A 275 3.05 6.24 -7.63
N GLU A 276 1.89 5.77 -7.15
CA GLU A 276 0.58 6.16 -7.65
C GLU A 276 0.21 7.59 -7.22
N GLU A 277 0.57 8.02 -6.01
CA GLU A 277 0.41 9.40 -5.57
C GLU A 277 1.22 10.38 -6.45
N LYS A 278 2.43 9.99 -6.85
CA LYS A 278 3.23 10.77 -7.79
C LYS A 278 2.61 10.82 -9.19
N ASN A 279 2.07 9.71 -9.68
CA ASN A 279 1.34 9.64 -10.95
C ASN A 279 0.10 10.55 -10.91
N LEU A 280 -0.69 10.48 -9.86
CA LEU A 280 -1.86 11.34 -9.65
C LEU A 280 -1.49 12.83 -9.65
N ALA A 281 -0.44 13.20 -8.93
CA ALA A 281 0.04 14.59 -8.88
C ALA A 281 0.46 15.09 -10.28
N GLN A 282 1.08 14.24 -11.10
CA GLN A 282 1.44 14.58 -12.48
C GLN A 282 0.20 14.78 -13.35
N LEU A 283 -0.79 13.89 -13.30
CA LEU A 283 -2.03 13.99 -14.04
C LEU A 283 -2.82 15.26 -13.67
N GLN A 284 -2.86 15.60 -12.38
CA GLN A 284 -3.49 16.82 -11.88
C GLN A 284 -2.78 18.08 -12.39
N ALA A 285 -1.44 18.09 -12.45
CA ALA A 285 -0.67 19.18 -12.99
C ALA A 285 -0.89 19.36 -14.51
N GLU A 286 -0.92 18.26 -15.28
CA GLU A 286 -1.23 18.28 -16.70
C GLU A 286 -2.65 18.81 -16.97
N ARG A 287 -3.62 18.36 -16.19
CA ARG A 287 -5.01 18.82 -16.23
C ARG A 287 -5.13 20.32 -16.01
N GLU A 288 -4.45 20.87 -15.01
CA GLU A 288 -4.48 22.29 -14.69
C GLU A 288 -3.81 23.15 -15.80
N ALA A 289 -2.71 22.64 -16.38
CA ALA A 289 -2.05 23.31 -17.52
C ALA A 289 -2.97 23.39 -18.75
N ILE A 290 -3.68 22.32 -19.08
CA ILE A 290 -4.64 22.31 -20.19
C ILE A 290 -5.82 23.23 -19.91
N LYS A 291 -6.37 23.21 -18.69
CA LYS A 291 -7.44 24.09 -18.27
C LYS A 291 -7.06 25.58 -18.41
N THR A 292 -5.88 25.94 -17.92
CA THR A 292 -5.34 27.31 -18.06
C THR A 292 -5.17 27.71 -19.53
N SER A 293 -4.67 26.78 -20.38
CA SER A 293 -4.52 26.99 -21.82
C SER A 293 -5.89 27.20 -22.49
N LEU A 294 -6.88 26.40 -22.15
CA LEU A 294 -8.25 26.51 -22.66
C LEU A 294 -8.87 27.86 -22.30
N GLU A 295 -8.83 28.26 -21.02
CA GLU A 295 -9.34 29.53 -20.54
C GLU A 295 -8.69 30.74 -21.26
N SER A 296 -7.38 30.68 -21.50
CA SER A 296 -6.66 31.73 -22.19
C SER A 296 -7.08 31.85 -23.66
N LYS A 297 -7.40 30.74 -24.33
CA LYS A 297 -7.87 30.74 -25.73
C LYS A 297 -9.33 31.17 -25.85
N GLU A 298 -10.20 30.77 -24.92
CA GLU A 298 -11.59 31.16 -24.88
C GLU A 298 -11.71 32.68 -24.65
N LYS A 299 -10.93 33.29 -23.75
CA LYS A 299 -10.90 34.73 -23.53
C LYS A 299 -10.42 35.52 -24.75
N LYS A 300 -9.51 35.00 -25.55
CA LYS A 300 -9.04 35.64 -26.80
C LYS A 300 -10.03 35.50 -27.95
N ASN A 301 -11.02 34.64 -27.84
CA ASN A 301 -12.04 34.45 -28.87
C ASN A 301 -13.30 35.32 -28.63
N THR A 302 -13.45 35.83 -27.38
CA THR A 302 -14.56 36.70 -26.97
C THR A 302 -14.26 38.21 -27.07
N ASN A 303 -13.02 38.56 -27.33
CA ASN A 303 -12.58 39.97 -27.58
C ASN A 303 -12.21 40.17 -29.05
#